data_6804a2128a548c6e1d65baeffa081465
#
_entry.id   6804a2128a548c6e1d65baeffa081465
#
_cell.length_a   1.000
_cell.length_b   1.000
_cell.length_c   1.000
_cell.angle_alpha   90.00
_cell.angle_beta   90.00
_cell.angle_gamma   90.00
#
_symmetry.space_group_name_H-M   'P 1'
#
loop_
_entity.id
_entity.type
_entity.pdbx_description
1 polymer ?
#
loop_
_entity_poly.entity_id
_entity_poly.type
_entity_poly.pdbx_seq_one_letter_code
_entity_poly.pdbx_strand_id
1 'polypeptide(L)'
;MSVQEESAPAPEAEPWDGRIRTMQVLFGRALEDGRPVCWYPNDTTCVFHPNMGIIGTMGTGKTQLTKSVVTQLCRQRRNNFDGHPLGILIFDYKGDYNETKPEFVQATGARVLTPYHLPFNPFSLQGIRRKPMLPIHTANAFTDNIARIYNLGPKQTTTLLGCIISAYQACGIQAAAPSTWDRPAPTFDQVYEIYSKDDSIKKNDSLYAAMDHLYKFQILEGDARRTTSLFELVNGVVVMDLSGYDADIQNLIVAITLELFYSQMQNSQSSLADKDFRQLTRFILVDEADNFMSQNFPALKRILKEGREFGVGTILSTQSLRHFGSGDGDYSSYILSWVVHNVSDLKRSDVDFVFKTSSDPATAEMLYQGIKSIGKHQSVIKAGNAAPVTVQDTPFWQIAEDTAESYLPESEVPEEPEA
;
A
#
# COMPACT_ATOMS: atom_id res chain seq x y z
N MET A 1 29.19 16.72 -19.86
CA MET A 1 27.96 16.96 -20.61
C MET A 1 27.18 15.64 -20.59
N SER A 2 26.35 15.46 -19.58
CA SER A 2 25.46 14.31 -19.45
C SER A 2 24.11 14.68 -20.11
N VAL A 3 23.78 13.97 -21.15
CA VAL A 3 22.49 14.06 -21.85
C VAL A 3 21.45 13.47 -20.90
N GLN A 4 20.55 14.30 -20.39
CA GLN A 4 19.33 13.85 -19.73
C GLN A 4 18.43 13.29 -20.84
N GLU A 5 18.22 11.98 -20.85
CA GLU A 5 17.16 11.37 -21.62
C GLU A 5 15.81 11.83 -21.03
N GLU A 6 15.12 12.71 -21.75
CA GLU A 6 13.71 13.01 -21.50
C GLU A 6 12.90 11.72 -21.65
N SER A 7 12.34 11.24 -20.55
CA SER A 7 11.37 10.15 -20.59
C SER A 7 10.18 10.55 -21.45
N ALA A 8 9.83 9.70 -22.41
CA ALA A 8 8.66 9.90 -23.26
C ALA A 8 7.41 10.17 -22.41
N PRO A 9 6.58 11.15 -22.77
CA PRO A 9 5.34 11.43 -22.04
C PRO A 9 4.43 10.20 -22.06
N ALA A 10 3.87 9.88 -20.89
CA ALA A 10 2.86 8.83 -20.79
C ALA A 10 1.73 9.10 -21.79
N PRO A 11 1.20 8.08 -22.49
CA PRO A 11 0.14 8.28 -23.47
C PRO A 11 -1.04 9.00 -22.81
N GLU A 12 -1.51 10.07 -23.45
CA GLU A 12 -2.68 10.83 -23.00
C GLU A 12 -3.86 9.86 -22.88
N ALA A 13 -4.47 9.83 -21.68
CA ALA A 13 -5.65 9.01 -21.45
C ALA A 13 -6.81 9.55 -22.30
N GLU A 14 -7.46 8.67 -23.05
CA GLU A 14 -8.71 9.04 -23.73
C GLU A 14 -9.72 9.57 -22.69
N PRO A 15 -10.53 10.59 -23.05
CA PRO A 15 -11.53 11.13 -22.14
C PRO A 15 -12.54 10.05 -21.74
N TRP A 16 -12.91 10.05 -20.45
CA TRP A 16 -13.91 9.15 -19.90
C TRP A 16 -15.26 9.29 -20.65
N ASP A 17 -15.83 8.17 -21.08
CA ASP A 17 -17.04 8.11 -21.93
C ASP A 17 -18.37 8.22 -21.13
N GLY A 18 -18.30 8.46 -19.83
CA GLY A 18 -19.47 8.57 -18.94
C GLY A 18 -20.03 7.23 -18.48
N ARG A 19 -19.39 6.10 -18.82
CA ARG A 19 -19.85 4.77 -18.42
C ARG A 19 -19.02 4.24 -17.25
N ILE A 20 -19.72 3.81 -16.20
CA ILE A 20 -19.08 3.07 -15.09
C ILE A 20 -18.88 1.64 -15.58
N ARG A 21 -17.63 1.17 -15.51
CA ARG A 21 -17.27 -0.18 -15.88
C ARG A 21 -16.69 -0.92 -14.67
N THR A 22 -16.88 -2.23 -14.65
CA THR A 22 -16.26 -3.07 -13.63
C THR A 22 -14.79 -3.27 -13.93
N MET A 23 -13.92 -2.94 -12.98
CA MET A 23 -12.52 -3.34 -13.05
C MET A 23 -12.43 -4.84 -12.83
N GLN A 24 -11.80 -5.54 -13.76
CA GLN A 24 -11.69 -7.00 -13.74
C GLN A 24 -10.23 -7.43 -13.65
N VAL A 25 -9.87 -8.12 -12.59
CA VAL A 25 -8.54 -8.69 -12.36
C VAL A 25 -8.65 -10.22 -12.39
N LEU A 26 -8.08 -10.84 -13.41
CA LEU A 26 -8.05 -12.29 -13.55
C LEU A 26 -7.01 -12.90 -12.61
N PHE A 27 -7.43 -13.66 -11.64
CA PHE A 27 -6.52 -14.46 -10.82
C PHE A 27 -5.99 -15.69 -11.56
N GLY A 28 -6.85 -16.33 -12.35
CA GLY A 28 -6.52 -17.53 -13.09
C GLY A 28 -7.76 -18.31 -13.51
N ARG A 29 -7.57 -19.61 -13.73
CA ARG A 29 -8.65 -20.50 -14.13
C ARG A 29 -8.93 -21.57 -13.07
N ALA A 30 -10.21 -21.80 -12.78
CA ALA A 30 -10.62 -22.85 -11.86
C ALA A 30 -10.11 -24.21 -12.33
N LEU A 31 -9.55 -25.02 -11.41
CA LEU A 31 -9.02 -26.35 -11.77
C LEU A 31 -10.12 -27.35 -12.14
N GLU A 32 -11.33 -27.14 -11.65
CA GLU A 32 -12.44 -28.05 -11.84
C GLU A 32 -13.02 -27.99 -13.27
N ASP A 33 -13.26 -26.76 -13.77
CA ASP A 33 -14.04 -26.56 -15.00
C ASP A 33 -13.35 -25.58 -15.99
N GLY A 34 -12.19 -25.03 -15.64
CA GLY A 34 -11.43 -24.10 -16.48
C GLY A 34 -12.01 -22.69 -16.59
N ARG A 35 -13.12 -22.39 -15.89
CA ARG A 35 -13.71 -21.04 -15.92
C ARG A 35 -12.78 -19.99 -15.35
N PRO A 36 -12.82 -18.73 -15.85
CA PRO A 36 -12.03 -17.65 -15.30
C PRO A 36 -12.51 -17.30 -13.88
N VAL A 37 -11.54 -17.03 -12.99
CA VAL A 37 -11.79 -16.57 -11.62
C VAL A 37 -11.24 -15.16 -11.49
N CYS A 38 -12.13 -14.20 -11.32
CA CYS A 38 -11.81 -12.77 -11.34
C CYS A 38 -12.12 -12.09 -10.01
N TRP A 39 -11.40 -11.00 -9.76
CA TRP A 39 -11.67 -10.06 -8.69
C TRP A 39 -12.17 -8.75 -9.28
N TYR A 40 -13.20 -8.18 -8.66
CA TYR A 40 -13.87 -6.95 -9.10
C TYR A 40 -13.76 -5.89 -8.00
N PRO A 41 -12.58 -5.23 -7.84
CA PRO A 41 -12.29 -4.42 -6.65
C PRO A 41 -13.15 -3.17 -6.51
N ASN A 42 -13.70 -2.64 -7.59
CA ASN A 42 -14.56 -1.44 -7.58
C ASN A 42 -16.07 -1.77 -7.54
N ASP A 43 -16.45 -3.03 -7.69
CA ASP A 43 -17.84 -3.48 -7.61
C ASP A 43 -18.18 -3.83 -6.16
N THR A 44 -19.04 -3.00 -5.54
CA THR A 44 -19.39 -3.13 -4.13
C THR A 44 -20.38 -4.27 -3.85
N THR A 45 -21.03 -4.82 -4.88
CA THR A 45 -21.89 -6.01 -4.76
C THR A 45 -21.06 -7.28 -4.63
N CYS A 46 -19.90 -7.32 -5.27
CA CYS A 46 -18.95 -8.44 -5.22
C CYS A 46 -17.96 -8.30 -4.07
N VAL A 47 -17.37 -7.09 -3.90
CA VAL A 47 -16.29 -6.82 -2.95
C VAL A 47 -16.60 -5.57 -2.13
N PHE A 48 -17.13 -5.76 -0.93
CA PHE A 48 -17.47 -4.64 -0.06
C PHE A 48 -16.26 -3.80 0.38
N HIS A 49 -15.08 -4.44 0.53
CA HIS A 49 -13.83 -3.80 0.94
C HIS A 49 -12.68 -4.27 0.04
N PRO A 50 -11.93 -3.38 -0.62
CA PRO A 50 -10.90 -3.76 -1.61
C PRO A 50 -9.58 -4.23 -0.97
N ASN A 51 -9.61 -4.73 0.26
CA ASN A 51 -8.43 -5.29 0.92
C ASN A 51 -8.29 -6.78 0.60
N MET A 52 -7.05 -7.19 0.32
CA MET A 52 -6.69 -8.56 -0.05
C MET A 52 -5.53 -9.08 0.81
N GLY A 53 -5.66 -10.33 1.25
CA GLY A 53 -4.58 -11.09 1.88
C GLY A 53 -4.09 -12.19 0.93
N ILE A 54 -2.79 -12.29 0.73
CA ILE A 54 -2.14 -13.34 -0.05
C ILE A 54 -1.22 -14.13 0.86
N ILE A 55 -1.41 -15.45 0.93
CA ILE A 55 -0.69 -16.30 1.87
C ILE A 55 -0.07 -17.49 1.13
N GLY A 56 1.11 -17.89 1.54
CA GLY A 56 1.75 -19.10 1.02
C GLY A 56 3.23 -19.18 1.39
N THR A 57 3.74 -20.38 1.47
CA THR A 57 5.16 -20.63 1.72
C THR A 57 6.04 -20.03 0.61
N MET A 58 7.32 -19.83 0.88
CA MET A 58 8.29 -19.35 -0.12
C MET A 58 8.32 -20.27 -1.35
N GLY A 59 8.36 -19.70 -2.55
CA GLY A 59 8.44 -20.44 -3.81
C GLY A 59 7.10 -20.93 -4.37
N THR A 60 5.96 -20.70 -3.72
CA THR A 60 4.63 -21.14 -4.18
C THR A 60 4.04 -20.31 -5.32
N GLY A 61 4.57 -19.10 -5.58
CA GLY A 61 4.11 -18.24 -6.68
C GLY A 61 3.52 -16.90 -6.26
N LYS A 62 3.48 -16.57 -4.96
CA LYS A 62 2.90 -15.31 -4.43
C LYS A 62 3.33 -14.07 -5.21
N THR A 63 4.63 -13.79 -5.28
CA THR A 63 5.17 -12.59 -5.94
C THR A 63 4.79 -12.53 -7.42
N GLN A 64 4.70 -13.67 -8.12
CA GLN A 64 4.25 -13.70 -9.52
C GLN A 64 2.77 -13.34 -9.65
N LEU A 65 1.93 -13.84 -8.75
CA LEU A 65 0.53 -13.47 -8.71
C LEU A 65 0.35 -12.00 -8.30
N THR A 66 1.10 -11.52 -7.31
CA THR A 66 1.03 -10.12 -6.85
C THR A 66 1.41 -9.15 -7.97
N LYS A 67 2.49 -9.43 -8.72
CA LYS A 67 2.88 -8.68 -9.92
C LYS A 67 1.80 -8.71 -10.99
N SER A 68 1.19 -9.88 -11.22
CA SER A 68 0.07 -10.04 -12.15
C SER A 68 -1.12 -9.14 -11.75
N VAL A 69 -1.53 -9.18 -10.50
CA VAL A 69 -2.63 -8.35 -9.96
C VAL A 69 -2.34 -6.85 -10.14
N VAL A 70 -1.13 -6.39 -9.77
CA VAL A 70 -0.73 -4.98 -9.94
C VAL A 70 -0.76 -4.56 -11.39
N THR A 71 -0.19 -5.36 -12.29
CA THR A 71 -0.15 -5.07 -13.72
C THR A 71 -1.56 -4.96 -14.31
N GLN A 72 -2.45 -5.87 -13.94
CA GLN A 72 -3.84 -5.83 -14.37
C GLN A 72 -4.58 -4.61 -13.81
N LEU A 73 -4.41 -4.26 -12.55
CA LEU A 73 -4.98 -3.04 -11.96
C LEU A 73 -4.54 -1.79 -12.73
N CYS A 74 -3.28 -1.71 -13.13
CA CYS A 74 -2.78 -0.61 -13.96
C CYS A 74 -3.46 -0.55 -15.33
N ARG A 75 -3.62 -1.70 -15.98
CA ARG A 75 -4.27 -1.80 -17.30
C ARG A 75 -5.77 -1.49 -17.22
N GLN A 76 -6.42 -1.86 -16.11
CA GLN A 76 -7.84 -1.64 -15.87
C GLN A 76 -8.21 -0.23 -15.36
N ARG A 77 -7.23 0.68 -15.21
CA ARG A 77 -7.47 2.04 -14.67
C ARG A 77 -8.57 2.80 -15.39
N ARG A 78 -8.76 2.57 -16.71
CA ARG A 78 -9.82 3.20 -17.52
C ARG A 78 -11.23 2.74 -17.12
N ASN A 79 -11.36 1.57 -16.50
CA ASN A 79 -12.61 1.01 -16.01
C ASN A 79 -12.92 1.43 -14.56
N ASN A 80 -12.07 2.24 -13.95
CA ASN A 80 -12.36 2.82 -12.65
C ASN A 80 -13.51 3.83 -12.76
N PHE A 81 -14.20 4.05 -11.64
CA PHE A 81 -15.27 5.03 -11.56
C PHE A 81 -14.79 6.40 -12.02
N ASP A 82 -15.53 7.04 -12.92
CA ASP A 82 -15.21 8.35 -13.50
C ASP A 82 -13.82 8.41 -14.20
N GLY A 83 -13.30 7.27 -14.66
CA GLY A 83 -11.97 7.18 -15.26
C GLY A 83 -10.84 7.62 -14.32
N HIS A 84 -11.09 7.62 -12.99
CA HIS A 84 -10.16 8.13 -12.00
C HIS A 84 -8.81 7.38 -12.06
N PRO A 85 -7.68 8.10 -12.10
CA PRO A 85 -6.37 7.47 -12.09
C PRO A 85 -6.16 6.67 -10.80
N LEU A 86 -5.58 5.48 -10.94
CA LEU A 86 -5.25 4.60 -9.82
C LEU A 86 -3.76 4.70 -9.48
N GLY A 87 -3.46 4.97 -8.22
CA GLY A 87 -2.09 4.92 -7.69
C GLY A 87 -1.85 3.62 -6.93
N ILE A 88 -0.64 3.07 -7.01
CA ILE A 88 -0.24 1.88 -6.27
C ILE A 88 1.12 2.13 -5.63
N LEU A 89 1.18 2.11 -4.30
CA LEU A 89 2.41 2.20 -3.52
C LEU A 89 2.85 0.79 -3.12
N ILE A 90 4.04 0.40 -3.52
CA ILE A 90 4.62 -0.92 -3.20
C ILE A 90 5.78 -0.74 -2.23
N PHE A 91 5.75 -1.44 -1.09
CA PHE A 91 6.91 -1.59 -0.22
C PHE A 91 7.63 -2.88 -0.57
N ASP A 92 8.81 -2.75 -1.16
CA ASP A 92 9.61 -3.86 -1.68
C ASP A 92 10.81 -4.15 -0.77
N TYR A 93 10.71 -5.19 0.05
CA TYR A 93 11.76 -5.57 0.98
C TYR A 93 12.87 -6.43 0.36
N LYS A 94 12.61 -7.04 -0.81
CA LYS A 94 13.52 -8.02 -1.44
C LYS A 94 14.11 -7.57 -2.76
N GLY A 95 13.66 -6.47 -3.35
CA GLY A 95 14.08 -6.05 -4.68
C GLY A 95 13.38 -6.84 -5.79
N ASP A 96 12.16 -7.30 -5.54
CA ASP A 96 11.38 -8.03 -6.54
C ASP A 96 10.65 -7.14 -7.53
N TYR A 97 10.49 -5.84 -7.22
CA TYR A 97 9.73 -4.87 -8.02
C TYR A 97 10.56 -3.70 -8.54
N ASN A 98 11.87 -3.73 -8.32
CA ASN A 98 12.79 -2.65 -8.69
C ASN A 98 13.38 -2.84 -10.10
N GLU A 99 14.33 -1.99 -10.48
CA GLU A 99 14.98 -1.96 -11.80
C GLU A 99 15.77 -3.22 -12.15
N THR A 100 16.08 -4.08 -11.16
CA THR A 100 16.70 -5.40 -11.42
C THR A 100 15.71 -6.40 -12.02
N LYS A 101 14.42 -6.05 -12.03
CA LYS A 101 13.31 -6.80 -12.64
C LYS A 101 12.63 -5.94 -13.70
N PRO A 102 13.33 -5.60 -14.79
CA PRO A 102 12.91 -4.61 -15.78
C PRO A 102 11.55 -4.92 -16.41
N GLU A 103 11.17 -6.18 -16.52
CA GLU A 103 9.89 -6.59 -17.12
C GLU A 103 8.69 -6.02 -16.35
N PHE A 104 8.76 -6.01 -15.01
CA PHE A 104 7.71 -5.44 -14.18
C PHE A 104 7.65 -3.93 -14.30
N VAL A 105 8.81 -3.27 -14.26
CA VAL A 105 8.91 -1.81 -14.39
C VAL A 105 8.38 -1.37 -15.76
N GLN A 106 8.73 -2.08 -16.83
CA GLN A 106 8.23 -1.79 -18.19
C GLN A 106 6.73 -2.03 -18.33
N ALA A 107 6.21 -3.15 -17.80
CA ALA A 107 4.79 -3.51 -17.91
C ALA A 107 3.86 -2.56 -17.14
N THR A 108 4.37 -1.89 -16.09
CA THR A 108 3.56 -1.04 -15.20
C THR A 108 3.90 0.44 -15.29
N GLY A 109 5.04 0.80 -15.89
CA GLY A 109 5.59 2.16 -15.83
C GLY A 109 5.97 2.56 -14.40
N ALA A 110 6.39 1.59 -13.57
CA ALA A 110 6.70 1.83 -12.16
C ALA A 110 7.85 2.82 -12.00
N ARG A 111 7.68 3.74 -11.06
CA ARG A 111 8.74 4.62 -10.60
C ARG A 111 9.32 4.05 -9.31
N VAL A 112 10.61 3.76 -9.31
CA VAL A 112 11.34 3.21 -8.17
C VAL A 112 11.96 4.34 -7.36
N LEU A 113 11.71 4.34 -6.06
CA LEU A 113 12.28 5.27 -5.09
C LEU A 113 13.15 4.47 -4.12
N THR A 114 14.38 4.92 -3.93
CA THR A 114 15.26 4.40 -2.88
C THR A 114 15.18 5.31 -1.66
N PRO A 115 15.52 4.83 -0.45
CA PRO A 115 15.60 5.64 0.77
C PRO A 115 16.73 6.68 0.77
N TYR A 116 16.74 7.53 -0.24
CA TYR A 116 17.71 8.61 -0.43
C TYR A 116 17.01 9.80 -1.11
N HIS A 117 16.98 10.95 -0.45
CA HIS A 117 16.25 12.14 -0.91
C HIS A 117 14.80 11.84 -1.32
N LEU A 118 14.08 11.09 -0.46
CA LEU A 118 12.67 10.78 -0.71
C LEU A 118 11.88 12.07 -0.94
N PRO A 119 11.18 12.20 -2.09
CA PRO A 119 10.62 13.48 -2.54
C PRO A 119 9.30 13.82 -1.85
N PHE A 120 9.19 13.55 -0.56
CA PHE A 120 8.05 13.94 0.27
C PHE A 120 8.51 14.43 1.64
N ASN A 121 7.69 15.28 2.25
CA ASN A 121 7.99 15.88 3.53
C ASN A 121 7.03 15.35 4.62
N PRO A 122 7.51 14.65 5.66
CA PRO A 122 6.68 14.12 6.74
C PRO A 122 5.98 15.22 7.56
N PHE A 123 6.44 16.46 7.46
CA PHE A 123 5.87 17.62 8.14
C PHE A 123 4.88 18.40 7.27
N SER A 124 4.57 17.92 6.07
CA SER A 124 3.62 18.56 5.17
C SER A 124 2.22 18.68 5.79
N LEU A 125 1.61 19.86 5.65
CA LEU A 125 0.26 20.16 6.14
C LEU A 125 -0.78 20.23 5.01
N GLN A 126 -0.44 19.69 3.83
CA GLN A 126 -1.30 19.72 2.65
C GLN A 126 -2.59 18.90 2.86
N GLY A 127 -3.68 19.37 2.28
CA GLY A 127 -4.98 18.68 2.29
C GLY A 127 -6.18 19.63 2.34
N ILE A 128 -7.35 19.12 2.00
CA ILE A 128 -8.62 19.88 1.92
C ILE A 128 -9.28 19.96 3.29
N ARG A 129 -9.25 18.86 4.06
CA ARG A 129 -9.83 18.78 5.40
C ARG A 129 -8.75 18.94 6.44
N ARG A 130 -8.70 20.10 7.11
CA ARG A 130 -7.66 20.42 8.09
C ARG A 130 -8.23 20.37 9.51
N LYS A 131 -7.74 19.42 10.31
CA LYS A 131 -8.08 19.32 11.75
C LYS A 131 -7.51 20.53 12.52
N PRO A 132 -8.20 21.01 13.58
CA PRO A 132 -7.62 22.00 14.47
C PRO A 132 -6.22 21.54 14.97
N MET A 133 -5.29 22.48 15.12
CA MET A 133 -3.93 22.20 15.61
C MET A 133 -3.16 21.19 14.74
N LEU A 134 -3.41 21.11 13.44
CA LEU A 134 -2.81 20.15 12.52
C LEU A 134 -1.26 20.06 12.63
N PRO A 135 -0.49 21.18 12.76
CA PRO A 135 0.96 21.09 12.94
C PRO A 135 1.38 20.27 14.16
N ILE A 136 0.63 20.35 15.27
CA ILE A 136 0.91 19.57 16.49
C ILE A 136 0.57 18.09 16.24
N HIS A 137 -0.54 17.79 15.58
CA HIS A 137 -0.87 16.40 15.25
C HIS A 137 0.18 15.76 14.34
N THR A 138 0.65 16.47 13.33
CA THR A 138 1.70 16.00 12.43
C THR A 138 3.03 15.79 13.17
N ALA A 139 3.41 16.74 14.02
CA ALA A 139 4.63 16.64 14.85
C ALA A 139 4.56 15.44 15.81
N ASN A 140 3.42 15.23 16.48
CA ASN A 140 3.22 14.07 17.35
C ASN A 140 3.31 12.76 16.58
N ALA A 141 2.65 12.65 15.43
CA ALA A 141 2.66 11.44 14.62
C ALA A 141 4.07 11.04 14.19
N PHE A 142 4.89 11.99 13.75
CA PHE A 142 6.30 11.75 13.44
C PHE A 142 7.08 11.33 14.69
N THR A 143 6.94 12.07 15.79
CA THR A 143 7.63 11.82 17.06
C THR A 143 7.30 10.43 17.61
N ASP A 144 6.02 10.01 17.58
CA ASP A 144 5.57 8.71 18.07
C ASP A 144 6.18 7.55 17.25
N ASN A 145 6.32 7.73 15.92
CA ASN A 145 6.98 6.74 15.08
C ASN A 145 8.46 6.59 15.42
N ILE A 146 9.19 7.72 15.55
CA ILE A 146 10.60 7.70 15.96
C ILE A 146 10.74 7.09 17.36
N ALA A 147 9.89 7.50 18.30
CA ALA A 147 9.91 7.01 19.68
C ALA A 147 9.73 5.49 19.75
N ARG A 148 8.84 4.94 18.93
CA ARG A 148 8.58 3.49 18.90
C ARG A 148 9.75 2.71 18.30
N ILE A 149 10.34 3.18 17.20
CA ILE A 149 11.40 2.47 16.48
C ILE A 149 12.71 2.49 17.28
N TYR A 150 13.04 3.64 17.86
CA TYR A 150 14.29 3.83 18.60
C TYR A 150 14.13 3.72 20.12
N ASN A 151 12.96 3.27 20.62
CA ASN A 151 12.65 3.12 22.04
C ASN A 151 12.94 4.40 22.85
N LEU A 152 12.47 5.55 22.38
CA LEU A 152 12.70 6.82 23.07
C LEU A 152 11.90 6.89 24.38
N GLY A 153 12.55 7.39 25.44
CA GLY A 153 11.87 7.71 26.68
C GLY A 153 11.07 9.02 26.61
N PRO A 154 10.17 9.28 27.58
CA PRO A 154 9.29 10.46 27.57
C PRO A 154 9.99 11.79 27.40
N LYS A 155 11.19 11.95 28.01
CA LYS A 155 11.99 13.19 27.88
C LYS A 155 12.48 13.39 26.45
N GLN A 156 12.99 12.35 25.81
CA GLN A 156 13.48 12.38 24.43
C GLN A 156 12.34 12.67 23.45
N THR A 157 11.19 12.03 23.65
CA THR A 157 9.96 12.27 22.87
C THR A 157 9.52 13.73 22.96
N THR A 158 9.48 14.29 24.18
CA THR A 158 9.13 15.72 24.38
C THR A 158 10.16 16.64 23.73
N THR A 159 11.44 16.31 23.78
CA THR A 159 12.51 17.09 23.14
C THR A 159 12.33 17.11 21.62
N LEU A 160 12.13 15.95 20.98
CA LEU A 160 11.92 15.88 19.53
C LEU A 160 10.69 16.68 19.10
N LEU A 161 9.57 16.49 19.81
CA LEU A 161 8.34 17.24 19.58
C LEU A 161 8.58 18.76 19.64
N GLY A 162 9.33 19.22 20.65
CA GLY A 162 9.69 20.63 20.81
C GLY A 162 10.51 21.16 19.63
N CYS A 163 11.47 20.39 19.14
CA CYS A 163 12.28 20.77 17.96
C CYS A 163 11.41 20.90 16.70
N ILE A 164 10.48 19.98 16.47
CA ILE A 164 9.57 20.04 15.30
C ILE A 164 8.64 21.24 15.39
N ILE A 165 8.06 21.51 16.57
CA ILE A 165 7.19 22.68 16.76
C ILE A 165 7.97 23.98 16.56
N SER A 166 9.21 24.07 17.06
CA SER A 166 10.10 25.22 16.84
C SER A 166 10.42 25.39 15.35
N ALA A 167 10.61 24.30 14.60
CA ALA A 167 10.83 24.36 13.17
C ALA A 167 9.59 24.91 12.41
N TYR A 168 8.39 24.49 12.78
CA TYR A 168 7.17 25.09 12.23
C TYR A 168 7.09 26.58 12.50
N GLN A 169 7.41 27.02 13.72
CA GLN A 169 7.40 28.44 14.10
C GLN A 169 8.45 29.24 13.31
N ALA A 170 9.64 28.66 13.10
CA ALA A 170 10.68 29.27 12.29
C ALA A 170 10.24 29.46 10.82
N CYS A 171 9.42 28.55 10.28
CA CYS A 171 8.78 28.69 8.97
C CYS A 171 7.56 29.65 8.99
N GLY A 172 7.26 30.28 10.14
CA GLY A 172 6.11 31.17 10.31
C GLY A 172 4.76 30.45 10.38
N ILE A 173 4.76 29.17 10.67
CA ILE A 173 3.55 28.35 10.84
C ILE A 173 3.17 28.33 12.31
N GLN A 174 1.93 28.74 12.59
CA GLN A 174 1.35 28.76 13.94
C GLN A 174 0.27 27.69 14.06
N ALA A 175 0.38 26.83 15.08
CA ALA A 175 -0.55 25.71 15.25
C ALA A 175 -2.03 26.12 15.38
N ALA A 176 -2.30 27.26 16.03
CA ALA A 176 -3.67 27.80 16.22
C ALA A 176 -4.15 28.68 15.07
N ALA A 177 -3.33 28.94 14.03
CA ALA A 177 -3.66 29.85 12.94
C ALA A 177 -3.65 29.15 11.58
N PRO A 178 -4.78 28.54 11.15
CA PRO A 178 -4.87 27.77 9.88
C PRO A 178 -4.43 28.56 8.64
N SER A 179 -4.57 29.88 8.63
CA SER A 179 -4.11 30.74 7.53
C SER A 179 -2.60 30.73 7.31
N THR A 180 -1.83 30.21 8.27
CA THR A 180 -0.37 30.07 8.15
C THR A 180 0.07 28.74 7.61
N TRP A 181 -0.82 27.75 7.48
CA TRP A 181 -0.47 26.34 7.15
C TRP A 181 -0.22 26.11 5.65
N ASP A 182 -0.51 27.09 4.81
CA ASP A 182 -0.19 27.06 3.38
C ASP A 182 1.28 27.47 3.09
N ARG A 183 2.01 27.90 4.12
CA ARG A 183 3.44 28.15 4.02
C ARG A 183 4.21 26.84 3.86
N PRO A 184 5.39 26.85 3.22
CA PRO A 184 6.24 25.68 3.16
C PRO A 184 6.52 25.14 4.56
N ALA A 185 6.19 23.87 4.78
CA ALA A 185 6.47 23.19 6.04
C ALA A 185 7.99 22.99 6.22
N PRO A 186 8.50 22.91 7.46
CA PRO A 186 9.91 22.66 7.71
C PRO A 186 10.33 21.32 7.10
N THR A 187 11.57 21.23 6.63
CA THR A 187 12.19 19.96 6.24
C THR A 187 12.81 19.26 7.46
N PHE A 188 13.17 17.99 7.29
CA PHE A 188 13.89 17.28 8.36
C PHE A 188 15.23 17.95 8.71
N ASP A 189 15.94 18.45 7.71
CA ASP A 189 17.21 19.15 7.90
C ASP A 189 17.05 20.37 8.81
N GLN A 190 15.98 21.13 8.65
CA GLN A 190 15.68 22.28 9.52
C GLN A 190 15.35 21.85 10.96
N VAL A 191 14.66 20.73 11.12
CA VAL A 191 14.42 20.14 12.46
C VAL A 191 15.73 19.66 13.08
N TYR A 192 16.58 18.99 12.29
CA TYR A 192 17.90 18.54 12.74
C TYR A 192 18.82 19.72 13.11
N GLU A 193 18.78 20.80 12.36
CA GLU A 193 19.55 22.02 12.66
C GLU A 193 19.16 22.62 14.02
N ILE A 194 17.85 22.71 14.31
CA ILE A 194 17.38 23.19 15.62
C ILE A 194 17.85 22.25 16.73
N TYR A 195 17.66 20.95 16.53
CA TYR A 195 18.10 19.93 17.47
C TYR A 195 19.62 19.98 17.73
N SER A 196 20.42 20.13 16.68
CA SER A 196 21.88 20.10 16.75
C SER A 196 22.47 21.34 17.42
N LYS A 197 21.82 22.51 17.32
CA LYS A 197 22.26 23.80 17.91
C LYS A 197 21.84 23.95 19.38
N ASP A 198 20.94 23.13 19.89
CA ASP A 198 20.51 23.22 21.29
C ASP A 198 21.53 22.51 22.18
N ASP A 199 22.35 23.27 22.90
CA ASP A 199 23.37 22.75 23.83
C ASP A 199 22.77 22.12 25.10
N SER A 200 21.50 22.36 25.38
CA SER A 200 20.78 21.72 26.52
C SER A 200 20.41 20.24 26.24
N ILE A 201 20.44 19.82 24.99
CA ILE A 201 20.09 18.47 24.57
C ILE A 201 21.33 17.57 24.62
N LYS A 202 21.19 16.43 25.28
CA LYS A 202 22.25 15.41 25.29
C LYS A 202 22.35 14.73 23.92
N LYS A 203 23.57 14.70 23.35
CA LYS A 203 23.87 14.13 22.04
C LYS A 203 24.59 12.77 22.14
N ASN A 204 24.15 11.90 23.04
CA ASN A 204 24.75 10.59 23.30
C ASN A 204 23.69 9.53 23.71
N ASP A 205 22.47 9.70 23.26
CA ASP A 205 21.34 8.83 23.60
C ASP A 205 20.62 8.32 22.33
N SER A 206 19.53 7.55 22.52
CA SER A 206 18.74 6.99 21.41
C SER A 206 18.16 8.05 20.49
N LEU A 207 17.80 9.24 21.01
CA LEU A 207 17.32 10.34 20.17
C LEU A 207 18.41 10.86 19.26
N TYR A 208 19.64 11.03 19.81
CA TYR A 208 20.78 11.44 19.00
C TYR A 208 21.04 10.42 17.88
N ALA A 209 21.04 9.13 18.19
CA ALA A 209 21.25 8.09 17.20
C ALA A 209 20.20 8.13 16.09
N ALA A 210 18.92 8.32 16.46
CA ALA A 210 17.82 8.42 15.49
C ALA A 210 17.96 9.64 14.55
N MET A 211 18.22 10.81 15.13
CA MET A 211 18.33 12.07 14.39
C MET A 211 19.57 12.09 13.47
N ASP A 212 20.71 11.65 14.00
CA ASP A 212 21.97 11.56 13.28
C ASP A 212 21.90 10.55 12.12
N HIS A 213 21.22 9.43 12.34
CA HIS A 213 21.01 8.40 11.33
C HIS A 213 20.19 8.93 10.16
N LEU A 214 18.99 9.48 10.42
CA LEU A 214 18.14 10.08 9.38
C LEU A 214 18.87 11.17 8.59
N TYR A 215 19.64 12.02 9.26
CA TYR A 215 20.36 13.11 8.64
C TYR A 215 21.54 12.64 7.79
N LYS A 216 22.38 11.74 8.31
CA LYS A 216 23.57 11.26 7.60
C LYS A 216 23.23 10.41 6.38
N PHE A 217 22.17 9.60 6.45
CA PHE A 217 21.70 8.83 5.31
C PHE A 217 20.93 9.67 4.27
N GLN A 218 20.65 10.93 4.57
CA GLN A 218 19.91 11.83 3.67
C GLN A 218 18.61 11.19 3.15
N ILE A 219 17.88 10.51 4.04
CA ILE A 219 16.69 9.73 3.67
C ILE A 219 15.59 10.64 3.11
N LEU A 220 15.38 11.81 3.72
CA LEU A 220 14.35 12.76 3.34
C LEU A 220 14.93 13.92 2.54
N GLU A 221 14.16 14.45 1.59
CA GLU A 221 14.58 15.61 0.79
C GLU A 221 14.71 16.87 1.67
N GLY A 222 15.87 17.48 1.65
CA GLY A 222 16.18 18.69 2.43
C GLY A 222 15.68 19.99 1.79
N ASP A 223 15.38 20.02 0.49
CA ASP A 223 14.81 21.18 -0.20
C ASP A 223 13.30 21.06 -0.33
N ALA A 224 12.54 21.87 0.41
CA ALA A 224 11.09 21.88 0.38
C ALA A 224 10.49 22.07 -1.04
N ARG A 225 11.23 22.69 -1.96
CA ARG A 225 10.78 22.89 -3.36
C ARG A 225 10.82 21.62 -4.20
N ARG A 226 11.57 20.61 -3.75
CA ARG A 226 11.66 19.28 -4.40
C ARG A 226 10.74 18.27 -3.78
N THR A 227 9.98 18.65 -2.75
CA THR A 227 9.00 17.77 -2.13
C THR A 227 7.62 17.95 -2.75
N THR A 228 6.90 16.86 -2.86
CA THR A 228 5.50 16.83 -3.31
C THR A 228 4.64 16.10 -2.28
N SER A 229 3.31 16.19 -2.42
CA SER A 229 2.39 15.37 -1.67
C SER A 229 2.62 13.89 -1.97
N LEU A 230 2.62 13.04 -0.95
CA LEU A 230 2.72 11.60 -1.16
C LEU A 230 1.55 11.08 -2.00
N PHE A 231 0.35 11.66 -1.85
CA PHE A 231 -0.81 11.31 -2.65
C PHE A 231 -0.64 11.67 -4.14
N GLU A 232 0.00 12.78 -4.45
CA GLU A 232 0.36 13.14 -5.83
C GLU A 232 1.52 12.29 -6.34
N LEU A 233 2.48 12.00 -5.48
CA LEU A 233 3.59 11.12 -5.78
C LEU A 233 3.11 9.73 -6.18
N VAL A 234 2.13 9.18 -5.45
CA VAL A 234 1.51 7.87 -5.73
C VAL A 234 0.41 8.05 -6.79
N ASN A 235 0.81 8.42 -8.00
CA ASN A 235 -0.01 8.41 -9.20
C ASN A 235 0.63 7.41 -10.20
N GLY A 236 -0.07 6.34 -10.53
CA GLY A 236 0.52 5.16 -11.16
C GLY A 236 1.25 4.27 -10.12
N VAL A 237 2.16 3.43 -10.58
CA VAL A 237 2.92 2.52 -9.69
C VAL A 237 4.16 3.21 -9.15
N VAL A 238 4.30 3.22 -7.84
CA VAL A 238 5.49 3.71 -7.12
C VAL A 238 6.01 2.60 -6.23
N VAL A 239 7.25 2.23 -6.43
CA VAL A 239 7.96 1.22 -5.63
C VAL A 239 8.88 1.93 -4.65
N MET A 240 8.72 1.67 -3.37
CA MET A 240 9.68 2.02 -2.33
C MET A 240 10.63 0.83 -2.18
N ASP A 241 11.79 0.91 -2.79
CA ASP A 241 12.81 -0.14 -2.73
C ASP A 241 13.54 -0.07 -1.39
N LEU A 242 13.20 -1.00 -0.51
CA LEU A 242 13.78 -1.13 0.82
C LEU A 242 14.85 -2.23 0.87
N SER A 243 15.14 -2.88 -0.25
CA SER A 243 16.08 -4.00 -0.30
C SER A 243 17.50 -3.55 0.07
N GLY A 244 18.17 -4.38 0.87
CA GLY A 244 19.55 -4.10 1.30
C GLY A 244 19.70 -3.07 2.42
N TYR A 245 18.64 -2.46 2.91
CA TYR A 245 18.67 -1.58 4.08
C TYR A 245 18.45 -2.35 5.39
N ASP A 246 19.00 -1.85 6.48
CA ASP A 246 18.77 -2.42 7.81
C ASP A 246 17.30 -2.33 8.22
N ALA A 247 16.86 -3.28 9.06
CA ALA A 247 15.46 -3.38 9.49
C ALA A 247 14.94 -2.09 10.17
N ASP A 248 15.78 -1.38 10.90
CA ASP A 248 15.39 -0.13 11.56
C ASP A 248 15.10 0.98 10.54
N ILE A 249 15.91 1.08 9.48
CA ILE A 249 15.69 2.02 8.37
C ILE A 249 14.43 1.63 7.60
N GLN A 250 14.28 0.35 7.26
CA GLN A 250 13.08 -0.15 6.57
C GLN A 250 11.81 0.20 7.38
N ASN A 251 11.80 -0.12 8.66
CA ASN A 251 10.67 0.13 9.56
C ASN A 251 10.36 1.63 9.68
N LEU A 252 11.40 2.45 9.77
CA LEU A 252 11.26 3.89 9.88
C LEU A 252 10.61 4.49 8.63
N ILE A 253 11.10 4.14 7.44
CA ILE A 253 10.58 4.65 6.17
C ILE A 253 9.13 4.23 6.00
N VAL A 254 8.83 2.97 6.26
CA VAL A 254 7.46 2.46 6.18
C VAL A 254 6.55 3.18 7.16
N ALA A 255 6.98 3.35 8.42
CA ALA A 255 6.17 4.03 9.43
C ALA A 255 5.86 5.48 9.05
N ILE A 256 6.88 6.24 8.63
CA ILE A 256 6.72 7.64 8.21
C ILE A 256 5.83 7.73 6.97
N THR A 257 6.06 6.85 5.99
CA THR A 257 5.30 6.86 4.74
C THR A 257 3.82 6.50 4.98
N LEU A 258 3.53 5.49 5.79
CA LEU A 258 2.15 5.12 6.12
C LEU A 258 1.42 6.19 6.93
N GLU A 259 2.11 6.84 7.87
CA GLU A 259 1.51 7.90 8.67
C GLU A 259 1.19 9.13 7.81
N LEU A 260 2.13 9.52 6.95
CA LEU A 260 1.90 10.61 6.00
C LEU A 260 0.78 10.25 5.01
N PHE A 261 0.79 9.01 4.48
CA PHE A 261 -0.27 8.52 3.60
C PHE A 261 -1.64 8.58 4.28
N TYR A 262 -1.74 8.10 5.52
CA TYR A 262 -2.99 8.14 6.29
C TYR A 262 -3.45 9.58 6.56
N SER A 263 -2.53 10.46 6.95
CA SER A 263 -2.84 11.87 7.18
C SER A 263 -3.39 12.55 5.92
N GLN A 264 -2.73 12.34 4.78
CA GLN A 264 -3.16 12.91 3.50
C GLN A 264 -4.47 12.28 2.99
N MET A 265 -4.65 10.98 3.19
CA MET A 265 -5.91 10.28 2.92
C MET A 265 -7.07 10.93 3.70
N GLN A 266 -6.92 11.14 5.01
CA GLN A 266 -7.93 11.78 5.85
C GLN A 266 -8.24 13.23 5.43
N ASN A 267 -7.25 13.91 4.87
CA ASN A 267 -7.37 15.29 4.40
C ASN A 267 -7.83 15.39 2.94
N SER A 268 -8.01 14.26 2.25
CA SER A 268 -8.54 14.20 0.89
C SER A 268 -10.07 14.19 0.86
N GLN A 269 -10.66 14.25 -0.33
CA GLN A 269 -12.09 14.02 -0.52
C GLN A 269 -12.41 12.53 -0.36
N SER A 270 -13.62 12.23 0.15
CA SER A 270 -14.14 10.87 0.12
C SER A 270 -14.30 10.41 -1.33
N SER A 271 -14.05 9.13 -1.59
CA SER A 271 -14.18 8.57 -2.93
C SER A 271 -15.64 8.64 -3.41
N LEU A 272 -15.83 8.85 -4.69
CA LEU A 272 -17.15 8.79 -5.29
C LEU A 272 -17.67 7.34 -5.20
N ALA A 273 -18.97 7.23 -4.95
CA ALA A 273 -19.64 5.93 -4.94
C ALA A 273 -21.04 6.08 -5.54
N ASP A 274 -21.42 5.11 -6.33
CA ASP A 274 -22.79 4.88 -6.80
C ASP A 274 -23.32 3.61 -6.13
N LYS A 275 -24.54 3.21 -6.46
CA LYS A 275 -25.24 2.08 -5.85
C LYS A 275 -24.38 0.81 -5.79
N ASP A 276 -23.73 0.46 -6.90
CA ASP A 276 -23.01 -0.81 -7.08
C ASP A 276 -21.50 -0.63 -7.28
N PHE A 277 -21.00 0.60 -7.42
CA PHE A 277 -19.60 0.87 -7.73
C PHE A 277 -18.98 1.90 -6.79
N ARG A 278 -17.67 1.79 -6.60
CA ARG A 278 -16.85 2.76 -5.87
C ARG A 278 -15.62 3.13 -6.67
N GLN A 279 -15.30 4.43 -6.67
CA GLN A 279 -14.04 4.93 -7.17
C GLN A 279 -12.88 4.40 -6.31
N LEU A 280 -11.92 3.77 -6.94
CA LEU A 280 -10.65 3.41 -6.31
C LEU A 280 -9.62 4.51 -6.58
N THR A 281 -8.93 4.95 -5.55
CA THR A 281 -7.95 6.03 -5.66
C THR A 281 -6.52 5.51 -5.53
N ARG A 282 -6.27 4.65 -4.54
CA ARG A 282 -4.92 4.14 -4.22
C ARG A 282 -4.96 2.70 -3.74
N PHE A 283 -3.87 1.98 -3.98
CA PHE A 283 -3.56 0.73 -3.29
C PHE A 283 -2.22 0.83 -2.57
N ILE A 284 -2.11 0.15 -1.45
CA ILE A 284 -0.85 -0.13 -0.77
C ILE A 284 -0.59 -1.62 -0.88
N LEU A 285 0.53 -1.97 -1.50
CA LEU A 285 1.01 -3.35 -1.57
C LEU A 285 2.22 -3.50 -0.63
N VAL A 286 2.16 -4.52 0.21
CA VAL A 286 3.32 -5.00 0.98
C VAL A 286 3.55 -6.45 0.63
N ASP A 287 4.61 -6.73 -0.11
CA ASP A 287 5.06 -8.11 -0.34
C ASP A 287 6.07 -8.50 0.74
N GLU A 288 6.07 -9.76 1.16
CA GLU A 288 6.82 -10.25 2.32
C GLU A 288 6.50 -9.46 3.61
N ALA A 289 5.21 -9.30 3.86
CA ALA A 289 4.70 -8.51 4.98
C ALA A 289 5.02 -9.09 6.39
N ASP A 290 5.76 -10.18 6.48
CA ASP A 290 6.08 -10.88 7.73
C ASP A 290 6.75 -9.94 8.75
N ASN A 291 7.84 -9.30 8.34
CA ASN A 291 8.55 -8.33 9.18
C ASN A 291 7.72 -7.08 9.44
N PHE A 292 7.01 -6.63 8.43
CA PHE A 292 6.14 -5.47 8.45
C PHE A 292 4.99 -5.62 9.46
N MET A 293 4.26 -6.73 9.42
CA MET A 293 3.09 -6.93 10.27
C MET A 293 3.48 -7.18 11.74
N SER A 294 4.67 -7.74 11.99
CA SER A 294 5.21 -7.94 13.34
C SER A 294 5.48 -6.61 14.07
N GLN A 295 5.71 -5.52 13.34
CA GLN A 295 5.99 -4.19 13.90
C GLN A 295 4.74 -3.41 14.34
N ASN A 296 3.54 -3.94 14.05
CA ASN A 296 2.26 -3.33 14.44
C ASN A 296 2.16 -1.82 14.11
N PHE A 297 2.19 -1.48 12.82
CA PHE A 297 2.04 -0.09 12.37
C PHE A 297 0.60 0.42 12.59
N PRO A 298 0.34 1.38 13.51
CA PRO A 298 -1.01 1.87 13.78
C PRO A 298 -1.67 2.52 12.56
N ALA A 299 -0.88 3.18 11.71
CA ALA A 299 -1.38 3.80 10.48
C ALA A 299 -1.94 2.75 9.51
N LEU A 300 -1.29 1.57 9.36
CA LEU A 300 -1.81 0.50 8.52
C LEU A 300 -3.19 0.03 8.98
N LYS A 301 -3.36 -0.19 10.27
CA LYS A 301 -4.65 -0.63 10.84
C LYS A 301 -5.76 0.40 10.57
N ARG A 302 -5.43 1.69 10.71
CA ARG A 302 -6.36 2.77 10.37
C ARG A 302 -6.68 2.81 8.87
N ILE A 303 -5.69 2.64 8.00
CA ILE A 303 -5.88 2.57 6.55
C ILE A 303 -6.77 1.38 6.17
N LEU A 304 -6.51 0.19 6.71
CA LEU A 304 -7.34 -1.00 6.47
C LEU A 304 -8.80 -0.78 6.87
N LYS A 305 -9.03 -0.10 8.00
CA LYS A 305 -10.37 0.17 8.55
C LYS A 305 -11.11 1.27 7.79
N GLU A 306 -10.44 2.37 7.49
CA GLU A 306 -11.04 3.62 7.03
C GLU A 306 -10.81 3.89 5.54
N GLY A 307 -9.82 3.24 4.93
CA GLY A 307 -9.40 3.48 3.55
C GLY A 307 -10.51 3.32 2.53
N ARG A 308 -11.46 2.42 2.78
CA ARG A 308 -12.63 2.23 1.93
C ARG A 308 -13.39 3.54 1.63
N GLU A 309 -13.52 4.43 2.60
CA GLU A 309 -14.23 5.71 2.45
C GLU A 309 -13.52 6.63 1.44
N PHE A 310 -12.21 6.45 1.30
CA PHE A 310 -11.36 7.24 0.42
C PHE A 310 -10.97 6.49 -0.86
N GLY A 311 -11.57 5.32 -1.10
CA GLY A 311 -11.23 4.48 -2.26
C GLY A 311 -9.83 3.84 -2.17
N VAL A 312 -9.33 3.65 -0.95
CA VAL A 312 -8.02 3.04 -0.71
C VAL A 312 -8.18 1.57 -0.36
N GLY A 313 -7.42 0.70 -1.04
CA GLY A 313 -7.30 -0.72 -0.73
C GLY A 313 -5.88 -1.10 -0.33
N THR A 314 -5.74 -2.31 0.20
CA THR A 314 -4.45 -2.88 0.56
C THR A 314 -4.31 -4.30 0.02
N ILE A 315 -3.09 -4.67 -0.36
CA ILE A 315 -2.72 -6.03 -0.74
C ILE A 315 -1.55 -6.42 0.15
N LEU A 316 -1.78 -7.39 1.05
CA LEU A 316 -0.78 -7.84 2.01
C LEU A 316 -0.41 -9.28 1.71
N SER A 317 0.84 -9.52 1.32
CA SER A 317 1.38 -10.84 0.98
C SER A 317 2.33 -11.32 2.08
N THR A 318 2.10 -12.52 2.61
CA THR A 318 2.88 -13.08 3.74
C THR A 318 3.01 -14.60 3.64
N GLN A 319 3.92 -15.16 4.42
CA GLN A 319 4.16 -16.60 4.47
C GLN A 319 3.27 -17.34 5.49
N SER A 320 2.72 -16.63 6.47
CA SER A 320 1.92 -17.24 7.54
C SER A 320 0.66 -16.43 7.88
N LEU A 321 -0.43 -17.13 8.09
CA LEU A 321 -1.70 -16.55 8.54
C LEU A 321 -1.61 -15.87 9.91
N ARG A 322 -0.68 -16.30 10.75
CA ARG A 322 -0.50 -15.74 12.10
C ARG A 322 -0.17 -14.25 12.10
N HIS A 323 0.39 -13.75 10.99
CA HIS A 323 0.69 -12.32 10.84
C HIS A 323 -0.58 -11.47 10.72
N PHE A 324 -1.70 -12.05 10.30
CA PHE A 324 -2.98 -11.32 10.17
C PHE A 324 -3.80 -11.27 11.46
N GLY A 325 -3.52 -12.11 12.45
CA GLY A 325 -4.38 -12.18 13.63
C GLY A 325 -3.72 -12.66 14.90
N SER A 326 -3.58 -11.76 15.86
CA SER A 326 -3.65 -12.05 17.30
C SER A 326 -3.81 -10.75 18.12
N GLY A 327 -4.86 -10.64 18.89
CA GLY A 327 -5.07 -9.54 19.84
C GLY A 327 -5.30 -8.19 19.14
N ASP A 328 -4.66 -7.13 19.66
CA ASP A 328 -4.79 -5.76 19.12
C ASP A 328 -4.25 -5.60 17.68
N GLY A 329 -3.52 -6.60 17.18
CA GLY A 329 -2.97 -6.67 15.81
C GLY A 329 -3.86 -7.41 14.82
N ASP A 330 -5.15 -7.66 15.09
CA ASP A 330 -6.04 -8.35 14.15
C ASP A 330 -6.38 -7.47 12.94
N TYR A 331 -5.72 -7.77 11.81
CA TYR A 331 -5.97 -7.14 10.52
C TYR A 331 -7.01 -7.88 9.67
N SER A 332 -7.29 -9.13 10.01
CA SER A 332 -8.09 -10.05 9.18
C SER A 332 -9.54 -9.63 9.04
N SER A 333 -10.10 -8.98 10.07
CA SER A 333 -11.48 -8.51 10.07
C SER A 333 -11.76 -7.49 8.95
N TYR A 334 -10.72 -6.87 8.40
CA TYR A 334 -10.80 -5.88 7.31
C TYR A 334 -10.46 -6.47 5.95
N ILE A 335 -10.13 -7.77 5.86
CA ILE A 335 -9.77 -8.45 4.62
C ILE A 335 -10.88 -9.41 4.21
N LEU A 336 -11.46 -9.17 3.05
CA LEU A 336 -12.57 -9.97 2.53
C LEU A 336 -12.17 -10.85 1.34
N SER A 337 -11.08 -10.51 0.67
CA SER A 337 -10.53 -11.28 -0.44
C SER A 337 -9.25 -11.98 -0.03
N TRP A 338 -9.19 -13.27 -0.26
CA TRP A 338 -8.06 -14.10 0.15
C TRP A 338 -7.56 -14.96 -0.99
N VAL A 339 -6.25 -15.04 -1.12
CA VAL A 339 -5.54 -15.97 -2.00
C VAL A 339 -4.61 -16.81 -1.13
N VAL A 340 -4.83 -18.11 -1.10
CA VAL A 340 -4.08 -19.02 -0.25
C VAL A 340 -3.39 -20.06 -1.13
N HIS A 341 -2.08 -19.90 -1.30
CA HIS A 341 -1.20 -20.90 -1.90
C HIS A 341 -0.91 -22.03 -0.90
N ASN A 342 -0.07 -22.99 -1.29
CA ASN A 342 0.38 -24.01 -0.36
C ASN A 342 1.08 -23.39 0.85
N VAL A 343 0.66 -23.76 2.07
CA VAL A 343 1.20 -23.31 3.35
C VAL A 343 1.68 -24.51 4.14
N SER A 344 2.98 -24.56 4.44
CA SER A 344 3.62 -25.71 5.11
C SER A 344 3.11 -25.92 6.53
N ASP A 345 2.92 -24.87 7.31
CA ASP A 345 2.52 -24.86 8.70
C ASP A 345 1.00 -24.59 8.92
N LEU A 346 0.20 -24.76 7.86
CA LEU A 346 -1.25 -24.54 7.88
C LEU A 346 -1.91 -25.39 8.97
N LYS A 347 -2.77 -24.76 9.75
CA LYS A 347 -3.65 -25.42 10.72
C LYS A 347 -5.10 -25.35 10.24
N ARG A 348 -5.92 -26.26 10.73
CA ARG A 348 -7.36 -26.23 10.44
C ARG A 348 -8.03 -24.95 10.92
N SER A 349 -7.64 -24.45 12.10
CA SER A 349 -8.09 -23.14 12.62
C SER A 349 -7.81 -21.99 11.68
N ASP A 350 -6.74 -22.08 10.88
CA ASP A 350 -6.37 -21.05 9.92
C ASP A 350 -7.35 -21.03 8.74
N VAL A 351 -7.84 -22.21 8.32
CA VAL A 351 -8.87 -22.34 7.29
C VAL A 351 -10.19 -21.75 7.77
N ASP A 352 -10.59 -22.11 9.02
CA ASP A 352 -11.80 -21.56 9.63
C ASP A 352 -11.75 -20.02 9.72
N PHE A 353 -10.61 -19.50 10.03
CA PHE A 353 -10.36 -18.06 10.16
C PHE A 353 -10.51 -17.32 8.81
N VAL A 354 -9.86 -17.82 7.75
CA VAL A 354 -9.85 -17.20 6.41
C VAL A 354 -11.20 -17.36 5.72
N PHE A 355 -11.71 -18.57 5.70
CA PHE A 355 -12.90 -18.91 4.90
C PHE A 355 -14.20 -18.87 5.69
N LYS A 356 -14.11 -18.64 7.03
CA LYS A 356 -15.26 -18.59 7.96
C LYS A 356 -16.11 -19.87 7.91
N THR A 357 -15.45 -21.02 7.97
CA THR A 357 -16.05 -22.34 7.84
C THR A 357 -16.37 -23.00 9.20
N SER A 358 -16.28 -22.26 10.31
CA SER A 358 -16.49 -22.81 11.67
C SER A 358 -17.83 -23.53 11.86
N SER A 359 -18.85 -23.19 11.08
CA SER A 359 -20.17 -23.85 11.08
C SER A 359 -20.26 -25.05 10.13
N ASP A 360 -19.23 -25.28 9.29
CA ASP A 360 -19.20 -26.37 8.30
C ASP A 360 -17.85 -27.11 8.33
N PRO A 361 -17.70 -28.07 9.26
CA PRO A 361 -16.46 -28.83 9.40
C PRO A 361 -16.06 -29.65 8.16
N ALA A 362 -17.00 -30.05 7.32
CA ALA A 362 -16.70 -30.81 6.11
C ALA A 362 -16.02 -29.92 5.06
N THR A 363 -16.58 -28.75 4.80
CA THR A 363 -15.97 -27.76 3.91
C THR A 363 -14.61 -27.30 4.45
N ALA A 364 -14.46 -27.10 5.75
CA ALA A 364 -13.17 -26.76 6.36
C ALA A 364 -12.11 -27.83 6.10
N GLU A 365 -12.45 -29.10 6.24
CA GLU A 365 -11.53 -30.21 5.98
C GLU A 365 -11.17 -30.32 4.50
N MET A 366 -12.15 -30.18 3.61
CA MET A 366 -11.91 -30.19 2.16
C MET A 366 -10.93 -29.06 1.76
N LEU A 367 -11.15 -27.84 2.24
CA LEU A 367 -10.26 -26.70 1.95
C LEU A 367 -8.87 -26.91 2.56
N TYR A 368 -8.78 -27.44 3.78
CA TYR A 368 -7.50 -27.73 4.42
C TYR A 368 -6.66 -28.73 3.59
N GLN A 369 -7.27 -29.85 3.18
CA GLN A 369 -6.59 -30.83 2.33
C GLN A 369 -6.28 -30.26 0.95
N GLY A 370 -7.20 -29.49 0.37
CA GLY A 370 -7.02 -28.80 -0.90
C GLY A 370 -5.76 -27.90 -0.86
N ILE A 371 -5.66 -27.01 0.12
CA ILE A 371 -4.51 -26.07 0.25
C ILE A 371 -3.19 -26.84 0.44
N LYS A 372 -3.20 -27.94 1.16
CA LYS A 372 -2.01 -28.77 1.38
C LYS A 372 -1.55 -29.51 0.11
N SER A 373 -2.46 -29.82 -0.80
CA SER A 373 -2.22 -30.64 -1.99
C SER A 373 -1.91 -29.82 -3.26
N ILE A 374 -2.21 -28.52 -3.29
CA ILE A 374 -1.98 -27.69 -4.46
C ILE A 374 -0.49 -27.50 -4.74
N GLY A 375 -0.15 -27.40 -6.03
CA GLY A 375 1.19 -27.21 -6.54
C GLY A 375 1.62 -25.74 -6.60
N LYS A 376 2.78 -25.54 -7.21
CA LYS A 376 3.31 -24.20 -7.50
C LYS A 376 2.39 -23.48 -8.50
N HIS A 377 2.14 -22.19 -8.27
CA HIS A 377 1.21 -21.37 -9.06
C HIS A 377 -0.23 -21.89 -9.05
N GLN A 378 -0.61 -22.54 -7.96
CA GLN A 378 -2.00 -22.88 -7.67
C GLN A 378 -2.37 -22.28 -6.33
N SER A 379 -3.62 -21.84 -6.22
CA SER A 379 -4.13 -21.23 -5.00
C SER A 379 -5.61 -21.56 -4.78
N VAL A 380 -6.05 -21.44 -3.54
CA VAL A 380 -7.46 -21.40 -3.18
C VAL A 380 -7.85 -19.93 -3.01
N ILE A 381 -8.79 -19.46 -3.81
CA ILE A 381 -9.19 -18.06 -3.87
C ILE A 381 -10.59 -17.87 -3.35
N LYS A 382 -10.76 -16.91 -2.45
CA LYS A 382 -12.04 -16.34 -2.04
C LYS A 382 -12.05 -14.85 -2.42
N ALA A 383 -12.76 -14.53 -3.49
CA ALA A 383 -12.91 -13.14 -3.94
C ALA A 383 -14.18 -12.53 -3.31
N GLY A 384 -14.00 -11.71 -2.26
CA GLY A 384 -15.10 -11.06 -1.55
C GLY A 384 -16.15 -12.04 -1.02
N ASN A 385 -17.39 -11.96 -1.54
CA ASN A 385 -18.52 -12.79 -1.11
C ASN A 385 -18.59 -14.14 -1.83
N ALA A 386 -17.75 -14.42 -2.83
CA ALA A 386 -17.76 -15.66 -3.59
C ALA A 386 -17.34 -16.86 -2.74
N ALA A 387 -17.80 -18.06 -3.13
CA ALA A 387 -17.33 -19.30 -2.56
C ALA A 387 -15.83 -19.53 -2.91
N PRO A 388 -15.06 -20.19 -2.04
CA PRO A 388 -13.67 -20.52 -2.34
C PRO A 388 -13.57 -21.45 -3.56
N VAL A 389 -12.59 -21.16 -4.43
CA VAL A 389 -12.33 -21.95 -5.66
C VAL A 389 -10.82 -22.22 -5.75
N THR A 390 -10.45 -23.45 -6.13
CA THR A 390 -9.05 -23.79 -6.43
C THR A 390 -8.73 -23.40 -7.87
N VAL A 391 -7.63 -22.66 -8.03
CA VAL A 391 -7.30 -21.97 -9.28
C VAL A 391 -5.89 -22.32 -9.71
N GLN A 392 -5.68 -22.50 -11.02
CA GLN A 392 -4.37 -22.35 -11.66
C GLN A 392 -4.16 -20.87 -11.87
N ASP A 393 -3.18 -20.28 -11.16
CA ASP A 393 -2.94 -18.84 -11.19
C ASP A 393 -2.48 -18.39 -12.59
N THR A 394 -2.76 -17.12 -12.90
CA THR A 394 -2.19 -16.41 -14.03
C THR A 394 -0.94 -15.64 -13.55
N PRO A 395 0.26 -16.21 -13.67
CA PRO A 395 1.48 -15.56 -13.21
C PRO A 395 1.88 -14.38 -14.09
N PHE A 396 2.67 -13.46 -13.53
CA PHE A 396 3.06 -12.22 -14.21
C PHE A 396 3.70 -12.46 -15.58
N TRP A 397 4.59 -13.46 -15.74
CA TRP A 397 5.25 -13.69 -17.04
C TRP A 397 4.29 -14.03 -18.17
N GLN A 398 3.10 -14.56 -17.89
CA GLN A 398 2.07 -14.84 -18.91
C GLN A 398 1.40 -13.56 -19.42
N ILE A 399 1.36 -12.52 -18.58
CA ILE A 399 0.71 -11.26 -18.94
C ILE A 399 1.70 -10.14 -19.30
N ALA A 400 3.00 -10.35 -19.03
CA ALA A 400 4.01 -9.32 -19.24
C ALA A 400 4.13 -8.90 -20.71
N GLU A 401 3.96 -9.86 -21.63
CA GLU A 401 4.07 -9.69 -23.08
C GLU A 401 2.74 -9.31 -23.75
N ASP A 402 1.60 -9.53 -23.06
CA ASP A 402 0.29 -9.26 -23.65
C ASP A 402 -0.05 -7.77 -23.64
N THR A 403 -0.61 -7.30 -24.73
CA THR A 403 -1.22 -5.97 -24.79
C THR A 403 -2.54 -5.98 -23.99
N ALA A 404 -2.93 -4.82 -23.45
CA ALA A 404 -4.08 -4.69 -22.55
C ALA A 404 -5.42 -5.26 -23.10
N GLU A 405 -5.53 -5.47 -24.40
CA GLU A 405 -6.76 -5.92 -25.08
C GLU A 405 -6.91 -7.44 -25.15
N SER A 406 -5.82 -8.23 -25.07
CA SER A 406 -5.85 -9.69 -25.24
C SER A 406 -6.25 -10.46 -23.95
N TYR A 407 -6.41 -9.78 -22.82
CA TYR A 407 -6.56 -10.41 -21.51
C TYR A 407 -7.99 -10.49 -20.96
N LEU A 408 -8.90 -9.69 -21.50
CA LEU A 408 -10.29 -9.74 -21.09
C LEU A 408 -10.95 -10.97 -21.78
N PRO A 409 -11.58 -11.90 -21.03
CA PRO A 409 -12.48 -12.84 -21.66
C PRO A 409 -13.50 -12.02 -22.45
N GLU A 410 -13.74 -12.39 -23.71
CA GLU A 410 -14.83 -11.82 -24.51
C GLU A 410 -16.06 -11.82 -23.60
N SER A 411 -16.56 -10.63 -23.26
CA SER A 411 -17.85 -10.52 -22.60
C SER A 411 -18.83 -11.20 -23.55
N GLU A 412 -19.51 -12.25 -23.08
CA GLU A 412 -20.69 -12.74 -23.74
C GLU A 412 -21.63 -11.54 -23.89
N VAL A 413 -21.58 -10.92 -25.03
CA VAL A 413 -22.55 -9.91 -25.43
C VAL A 413 -23.85 -10.69 -25.53
N PRO A 414 -24.89 -10.37 -24.73
CA PRO A 414 -26.18 -10.99 -24.92
C PRO A 414 -26.59 -10.73 -26.37
N GLU A 415 -26.80 -11.78 -27.16
CA GLU A 415 -27.39 -11.66 -28.48
C GLU A 415 -28.71 -10.90 -28.31
N GLU A 416 -28.81 -9.75 -28.98
CA GLU A 416 -30.08 -9.06 -29.08
C GLU A 416 -31.09 -10.03 -29.70
N PRO A 417 -32.30 -10.19 -29.13
CA PRO A 417 -33.30 -11.01 -29.75
C PRO A 417 -33.65 -10.42 -31.12
N GLU A 418 -33.43 -11.19 -32.17
CA GLU A 418 -33.89 -10.84 -33.52
C GLU A 418 -35.39 -10.50 -33.48
N ALA A 419 -35.72 -9.36 -34.07
CA ALA A 419 -37.06 -8.77 -34.16
C ALA A 419 -37.97 -9.52 -35.15
#